data_b9df9162da296669835154ed7365a0bb
#
_entry.id   b9df9162da296669835154ed7365a0bb
#
_cell.length_a   1.000
_cell.length_b   1.000
_cell.length_c   1.000
_cell.angle_alpha   90.00
_cell.angle_beta   90.00
_cell.angle_gamma   90.00
#
_symmetry.space_group_name_H-M   'P 1'
#
loop_
_entity.id
_entity.type
_entity.pdbx_description
1 polymer ?
#
loop_
_entity_poly.entity_id
_entity_poly.type
_entity_poly.pdbx_seq_one_letter_code
_entity_poly.pdbx_strand_id
1 'polypeptide(L)'
;PTSIMLSYRGITDASKYIFEFSKGDSLEFTNIVKTVEILADTLTPYRQETTAVKTEYRTLFTDLDGTSRYSVRVKAVDGKTGKESGYVGLFFETPDEQIFTEVVPSTSGAVLKWKADKTATHIRHAELKFTVEGEGEEQTVLIDTVWVEPAHELTATEKQAGTYSIKDLKAGTNYLAYILNGDVLRGKYRFLTLGSSVGETIDVQSGDDINALLASAPVGPVTLAFKGGESYTFGEITVPANVKALYMAGNVIDGQLPQLTATKMTFTAPLGTVKWQNIDLISDGQSQFFIEIGNTNCFSTIAFEGCHISEIPRSLVRLNSGDVEINGITISNCIVKNVALSGYGLFNFGKAKSLKKLVIENSTLCEIGDQLMDVRFVIDEYNWYAEGIPFG
;
A
#
# COMPACT_ATOMS: atom_id res chain seq x y z
N PRO A 1 7.83 -4.45 -15.00
CA PRO A 1 8.81 -5.21 -15.75
C PRO A 1 9.89 -5.65 -14.79
N THR A 2 10.17 -6.91 -14.80
CA THR A 2 11.20 -7.46 -13.96
C THR A 2 12.50 -7.55 -14.73
N SER A 3 13.57 -7.33 -14.04
CA SER A 3 14.91 -7.35 -14.60
C SER A 3 15.85 -8.11 -13.67
N ILE A 4 16.93 -8.64 -14.24
CA ILE A 4 18.02 -9.24 -13.48
C ILE A 4 19.35 -8.67 -13.92
N MET A 5 20.21 -8.36 -12.95
CA MET A 5 21.61 -8.01 -13.19
C MET A 5 22.46 -9.26 -13.04
N LEU A 6 23.10 -9.70 -14.11
CA LEU A 6 24.03 -10.82 -14.09
C LEU A 6 25.48 -10.33 -14.11
N SER A 7 26.28 -10.88 -13.21
CA SER A 7 27.73 -10.71 -13.20
C SER A 7 28.38 -11.98 -13.75
N TYR A 8 29.35 -11.83 -14.68
CA TYR A 8 30.06 -12.93 -15.30
C TYR A 8 31.50 -12.57 -15.63
N ARG A 9 32.33 -13.58 -15.71
CA ARG A 9 33.75 -13.40 -16.06
C ARG A 9 33.95 -13.27 -17.55
N GLY A 10 34.81 -12.33 -17.91
CA GLY A 10 35.33 -12.21 -19.25
C GLY A 10 36.23 -13.42 -19.65
N ILE A 11 36.13 -13.85 -20.89
CA ILE A 11 36.98 -14.87 -21.49
C ILE A 11 37.88 -14.19 -22.52
N THR A 12 39.18 -14.47 -22.46
CA THR A 12 40.16 -13.93 -23.40
C THR A 12 39.77 -14.30 -24.83
N ASP A 13 39.90 -13.36 -25.77
CA ASP A 13 39.59 -13.49 -27.19
C ASP A 13 38.10 -13.74 -27.51
N ALA A 14 37.19 -13.66 -26.53
CA ALA A 14 35.77 -13.73 -26.81
C ALA A 14 35.33 -12.49 -27.61
N SER A 15 34.61 -12.73 -28.71
CA SER A 15 33.97 -11.67 -29.51
C SER A 15 32.55 -11.39 -29.08
N LYS A 16 31.87 -12.36 -28.49
CA LYS A 16 30.51 -12.22 -27.99
C LYS A 16 30.18 -13.23 -26.91
N TYR A 17 29.13 -12.92 -26.16
CA TYR A 17 28.49 -13.81 -25.19
C TYR A 17 27.03 -14.05 -25.61
N ILE A 18 26.60 -15.30 -25.53
CA ILE A 18 25.23 -15.72 -25.87
C ILE A 18 24.57 -16.20 -24.60
N PHE A 19 23.52 -15.49 -24.21
CA PHE A 19 22.69 -15.80 -23.05
C PHE A 19 21.37 -16.42 -23.51
N GLU A 20 21.00 -17.53 -22.91
CA GLU A 20 19.74 -18.21 -23.17
C GLU A 20 18.97 -18.32 -21.85
N PHE A 21 17.71 -17.82 -21.85
CA PHE A 21 16.80 -17.89 -20.72
C PHE A 21 15.75 -18.95 -20.98
N SER A 22 15.60 -19.88 -20.07
CA SER A 22 14.54 -20.89 -20.05
C SER A 22 13.59 -20.58 -18.90
N LYS A 23 12.30 -20.73 -19.13
CA LYS A 23 11.25 -20.43 -18.14
C LYS A 23 10.61 -21.71 -17.64
N GLY A 24 10.44 -21.80 -16.30
CA GLY A 24 9.70 -22.87 -15.62
C GLY A 24 10.53 -24.13 -15.32
N ASP A 25 11.81 -24.18 -15.71
CA ASP A 25 12.70 -25.31 -15.41
C ASP A 25 13.82 -24.95 -14.42
N SER A 26 14.54 -25.96 -13.96
CA SER A 26 15.68 -25.84 -13.06
C SER A 26 16.95 -26.34 -13.75
N LEU A 27 17.55 -25.50 -14.62
CA LEU A 27 18.76 -25.75 -15.38
C LEU A 27 18.65 -26.86 -16.47
N GLU A 28 17.44 -27.22 -16.85
CA GLU A 28 17.21 -28.22 -17.92
C GLU A 28 17.19 -27.58 -19.31
N PHE A 29 16.85 -26.29 -19.41
CA PHE A 29 16.82 -25.51 -20.67
C PHE A 29 15.93 -26.12 -21.75
N THR A 30 14.80 -26.68 -21.34
CA THR A 30 13.81 -27.31 -22.23
C THR A 30 12.87 -26.29 -22.89
N ASN A 31 12.71 -25.09 -22.28
CA ASN A 31 11.82 -24.06 -22.77
C ASN A 31 12.55 -22.71 -22.89
N ILE A 32 13.37 -22.54 -23.92
CA ILE A 32 14.09 -21.29 -24.17
C ILE A 32 13.11 -20.22 -24.64
N VAL A 33 12.93 -19.16 -23.82
CA VAL A 33 11.99 -18.06 -24.08
C VAL A 33 12.68 -16.78 -24.53
N LYS A 34 14.00 -16.66 -24.32
CA LYS A 34 14.77 -15.48 -24.70
C LYS A 34 16.22 -15.83 -24.97
N THR A 35 16.76 -15.33 -26.06
CA THR A 35 18.19 -15.41 -26.38
C THR A 35 18.72 -14.01 -26.62
N VAL A 36 19.85 -13.67 -25.98
CA VAL A 36 20.49 -12.35 -26.09
C VAL A 36 21.96 -12.53 -26.45
N GLU A 37 22.39 -11.93 -27.54
CA GLU A 37 23.81 -11.82 -27.92
C GLU A 37 24.36 -10.47 -27.45
N ILE A 38 25.53 -10.49 -26.84
CA ILE A 38 26.23 -9.27 -26.39
C ILE A 38 27.64 -9.31 -26.95
N LEU A 39 27.98 -8.30 -27.75
CA LEU A 39 29.32 -8.15 -28.30
C LEU A 39 30.30 -7.75 -27.19
N ALA A 40 31.45 -8.42 -27.15
CA ALA A 40 32.45 -8.21 -26.10
C ALA A 40 33.04 -6.81 -26.13
N ASP A 41 33.16 -6.18 -27.28
CA ASP A 41 33.67 -4.82 -27.50
C ASP A 41 32.72 -3.72 -27.00
N THR A 42 31.44 -4.05 -26.80
CA THR A 42 30.45 -3.12 -26.20
C THR A 42 30.43 -3.15 -24.68
N LEU A 43 31.12 -4.10 -24.06
CA LEU A 43 31.09 -4.29 -22.61
C LEU A 43 32.11 -3.41 -21.90
N THR A 44 31.63 -2.73 -20.84
CA THR A 44 32.51 -2.01 -19.91
C THR A 44 32.82 -2.91 -18.71
N PRO A 45 34.10 -3.11 -18.35
CA PRO A 45 34.46 -3.87 -17.15
C PRO A 45 33.83 -3.27 -15.89
N TYR A 46 33.13 -4.08 -15.13
CA TYR A 46 32.66 -3.70 -13.81
C TYR A 46 33.79 -3.76 -12.77
N ARG A 47 34.65 -4.80 -12.88
CA ARG A 47 35.80 -5.01 -12.02
C ARG A 47 36.95 -5.60 -12.84
N GLN A 48 38.16 -5.08 -12.60
CA GLN A 48 39.36 -5.59 -13.21
C GLN A 48 40.40 -5.85 -12.13
N GLU A 49 40.85 -7.10 -11.98
CA GLU A 49 41.93 -7.45 -11.07
C GLU A 49 43.27 -7.41 -11.84
N THR A 50 44.17 -6.57 -11.38
CA THR A 50 45.46 -6.33 -12.04
C THR A 50 46.47 -7.48 -11.90
N THR A 51 46.32 -8.32 -10.87
CA THR A 51 47.26 -9.43 -10.57
C THR A 51 46.94 -10.75 -11.26
N ALA A 52 45.75 -10.92 -11.84
CA ALA A 52 45.32 -12.19 -12.45
C ALA A 52 44.54 -12.03 -13.76
N VAL A 53 44.55 -10.87 -14.42
CA VAL A 53 43.80 -10.57 -15.66
C VAL A 53 42.37 -11.16 -15.63
N LYS A 54 41.65 -10.91 -14.56
CA LYS A 54 40.25 -11.34 -14.44
C LYS A 54 39.37 -10.12 -14.65
N THR A 55 38.71 -10.08 -15.79
CA THR A 55 37.69 -9.07 -16.08
C THR A 55 36.33 -9.59 -15.70
N GLU A 56 35.56 -8.80 -14.99
CA GLU A 56 34.19 -9.10 -14.62
C GLU A 56 33.25 -8.08 -15.28
N TYR A 57 32.22 -8.57 -15.92
CA TYR A 57 31.19 -7.77 -16.57
C TYR A 57 29.86 -7.88 -15.81
N ARG A 58 29.04 -6.85 -15.93
CA ARG A 58 27.64 -6.83 -15.47
C ARG A 58 26.71 -6.43 -16.60
N THR A 59 25.64 -7.18 -16.76
CA THR A 59 24.62 -6.89 -17.75
C THR A 59 23.25 -6.95 -17.14
N LEU A 60 22.44 -5.92 -17.39
CA LEU A 60 21.05 -5.87 -17.01
C LEU A 60 20.19 -6.49 -18.10
N PHE A 61 19.44 -7.53 -17.78
CA PHE A 61 18.45 -8.13 -18.65
C PHE A 61 17.05 -7.69 -18.19
N THR A 62 16.30 -7.10 -19.09
CA THR A 62 14.92 -6.56 -18.86
C THR A 62 13.88 -7.48 -19.49
N ASP A 63 12.61 -7.13 -19.35
CA ASP A 63 11.46 -7.78 -19.98
C ASP A 63 11.32 -9.27 -19.62
N LEU A 64 11.66 -9.61 -18.39
CA LEU A 64 11.31 -10.89 -17.79
C LEU A 64 9.93 -10.78 -17.13
N ASP A 65 9.18 -11.86 -17.13
CA ASP A 65 7.94 -11.92 -16.35
C ASP A 65 8.24 -11.93 -14.85
N GLY A 66 7.42 -11.25 -14.06
CA GLY A 66 7.48 -11.34 -12.61
C GLY A 66 6.93 -12.65 -12.08
N THR A 67 7.19 -12.94 -10.80
CA THR A 67 6.69 -14.14 -10.11
C THR A 67 6.99 -15.43 -10.90
N SER A 68 8.13 -15.48 -11.54
CA SER A 68 8.48 -16.56 -12.48
C SER A 68 9.85 -17.14 -12.18
N ARG A 69 9.98 -18.45 -12.41
CA ARG A 69 11.24 -19.18 -12.33
C ARG A 69 11.95 -19.15 -13.68
N TYR A 70 13.23 -18.87 -13.65
CA TYR A 70 14.08 -18.83 -14.83
C TYR A 70 15.39 -19.58 -14.56
N SER A 71 15.86 -20.26 -15.62
CA SER A 71 17.25 -20.67 -15.75
C SER A 71 17.90 -19.82 -16.82
N VAL A 72 19.09 -19.32 -16.57
CA VAL A 72 19.90 -18.63 -17.59
C VAL A 72 21.23 -19.35 -17.74
N ARG A 73 21.67 -19.52 -18.99
CA ARG A 73 23.01 -20.02 -19.31
C ARG A 73 23.71 -19.10 -20.27
N VAL A 74 25.02 -19.06 -20.17
CA VAL A 74 25.88 -18.26 -21.06
C VAL A 74 27.00 -19.08 -21.62
N LYS A 75 27.32 -18.83 -22.89
CA LYS A 75 28.55 -19.28 -23.55
C LYS A 75 29.25 -18.08 -24.20
N ALA A 76 30.55 -18.19 -24.35
CA ALA A 76 31.37 -17.26 -25.10
C ALA A 76 31.74 -17.84 -26.49
N VAL A 77 31.92 -16.98 -27.46
CA VAL A 77 32.37 -17.31 -28.80
C VAL A 77 33.68 -16.63 -29.07
N ASP A 78 34.71 -17.40 -29.43
CA ASP A 78 36.03 -16.88 -29.81
C ASP A 78 35.94 -16.18 -31.17
N GLY A 79 36.43 -14.94 -31.24
CA GLY A 79 36.33 -14.12 -32.45
C GLY A 79 37.24 -14.52 -33.59
N LYS A 80 38.28 -15.27 -33.33
CA LYS A 80 39.28 -15.70 -34.35
C LYS A 80 38.92 -17.05 -34.93
N THR A 81 38.50 -17.98 -34.09
CA THR A 81 38.27 -19.36 -34.47
C THR A 81 36.81 -19.75 -34.60
N GLY A 82 35.90 -18.95 -34.07
CA GLY A 82 34.48 -19.25 -33.98
C GLY A 82 34.15 -20.38 -32.99
N LYS A 83 35.12 -20.84 -32.21
CA LYS A 83 34.88 -21.89 -31.20
C LYS A 83 34.03 -21.34 -30.06
N GLU A 84 33.14 -22.16 -29.54
CA GLU A 84 32.28 -21.86 -28.43
C GLU A 84 32.80 -22.48 -27.13
N SER A 85 32.63 -21.76 -26.03
CA SER A 85 32.86 -22.34 -24.70
C SER A 85 31.75 -23.32 -24.32
N GLY A 86 31.94 -24.08 -23.25
CA GLY A 86 30.84 -24.73 -22.55
C GLY A 86 29.88 -23.70 -21.96
N TYR A 87 28.65 -24.14 -21.71
CA TYR A 87 27.68 -23.33 -20.99
C TYR A 87 27.97 -23.31 -19.50
N VAL A 88 27.72 -22.13 -18.88
CA VAL A 88 27.59 -21.96 -17.42
C VAL A 88 26.22 -21.41 -17.17
N GLY A 89 25.49 -22.02 -16.25
CA GLY A 89 24.09 -21.63 -15.95
C GLY A 89 23.85 -21.36 -14.49
N LEU A 90 22.82 -20.59 -14.21
CA LEU A 90 22.27 -20.38 -12.90
C LEU A 90 20.73 -20.34 -12.95
N PHE A 91 20.14 -20.67 -11.84
CA PHE A 91 18.69 -20.62 -11.61
C PHE A 91 18.37 -19.39 -10.73
N PHE A 92 17.24 -18.74 -11.01
CA PHE A 92 16.73 -17.64 -10.21
C PHE A 92 15.20 -17.52 -10.30
N GLU A 93 14.62 -16.82 -9.35
CA GLU A 93 13.22 -16.44 -9.37
C GLU A 93 13.11 -14.92 -9.48
N THR A 94 12.20 -14.46 -10.34
CA THR A 94 11.89 -13.03 -10.40
C THR A 94 10.97 -12.64 -9.24
N PRO A 95 11.12 -11.42 -8.68
CA PRO A 95 10.24 -10.94 -7.62
C PRO A 95 8.78 -10.91 -8.07
N ASP A 96 7.88 -10.89 -7.09
CA ASP A 96 6.44 -10.71 -7.33
C ASP A 96 6.22 -9.43 -8.13
N GLU A 97 5.41 -9.54 -9.18
CA GLU A 97 5.01 -8.39 -9.97
C GLU A 97 3.82 -7.71 -9.32
N GLN A 98 3.77 -6.38 -9.40
CA GLN A 98 2.65 -5.60 -8.91
C GLN A 98 2.21 -4.61 -9.99
N ILE A 99 1.12 -4.96 -10.69
CA ILE A 99 0.53 -4.08 -11.70
C ILE A 99 -0.70 -3.32 -11.20
N PHE A 100 -1.27 -3.68 -10.03
CA PHE A 100 -2.30 -2.85 -9.41
C PHE A 100 -1.72 -1.49 -9.06
N THR A 101 -2.43 -0.44 -9.45
CA THR A 101 -2.09 0.95 -9.13
C THR A 101 -2.94 1.48 -7.98
N GLU A 102 -4.17 0.97 -7.87
CA GLU A 102 -5.12 1.43 -6.86
C GLU A 102 -6.21 0.39 -6.64
N VAL A 103 -6.69 0.29 -5.42
CA VAL A 103 -7.92 -0.45 -5.09
C VAL A 103 -8.78 0.44 -4.22
N VAL A 104 -9.99 0.73 -4.68
CA VAL A 104 -10.92 1.62 -3.98
C VAL A 104 -12.11 0.82 -3.50
N PRO A 105 -12.15 0.44 -2.20
CA PRO A 105 -13.26 -0.32 -1.65
C PRO A 105 -14.51 0.56 -1.42
N SER A 106 -15.67 -0.08 -1.45
CA SER A 106 -16.96 0.44 -1.00
C SER A 106 -17.57 -0.49 0.06
N THR A 107 -18.79 -0.23 0.51
CA THR A 107 -19.48 -1.11 1.48
C THR A 107 -19.82 -2.49 0.92
N SER A 108 -20.00 -2.60 -0.40
CA SER A 108 -20.45 -3.83 -1.05
C SER A 108 -19.61 -4.20 -2.28
N GLY A 109 -18.45 -3.58 -2.46
CA GLY A 109 -17.61 -3.85 -3.62
C GLY A 109 -16.23 -3.20 -3.52
N ALA A 110 -15.49 -3.28 -4.63
CA ALA A 110 -14.22 -2.56 -4.77
C ALA A 110 -13.95 -2.29 -6.25
N VAL A 111 -13.44 -1.10 -6.56
CA VAL A 111 -12.90 -0.78 -7.90
C VAL A 111 -11.42 -1.08 -7.90
N LEU A 112 -11.01 -2.04 -8.70
CA LEU A 112 -9.61 -2.38 -8.92
C LEU A 112 -9.10 -1.58 -10.12
N LYS A 113 -7.94 -0.96 -9.98
CA LYS A 113 -7.26 -0.26 -11.08
C LYS A 113 -5.85 -0.79 -11.23
N TRP A 114 -5.42 -0.96 -12.47
CA TRP A 114 -4.06 -1.42 -12.78
C TRP A 114 -3.51 -0.73 -14.01
N LYS A 115 -2.20 -0.81 -14.19
CA LYS A 115 -1.55 -0.36 -15.42
C LYS A 115 -2.10 -1.19 -16.58
N ALA A 116 -2.74 -0.53 -17.55
CA ALA A 116 -3.35 -1.19 -18.71
C ALA A 116 -2.38 -2.19 -19.33
N ASP A 117 -2.74 -3.46 -19.30
CA ASP A 117 -1.92 -4.58 -19.73
C ASP A 117 -2.78 -5.58 -20.49
N LYS A 118 -2.48 -5.74 -21.77
CA LYS A 118 -3.21 -6.65 -22.65
C LYS A 118 -2.97 -8.14 -22.34
N THR A 119 -1.94 -8.44 -21.56
CA THR A 119 -1.59 -9.82 -21.21
C THR A 119 -2.34 -10.31 -19.96
N ALA A 120 -2.87 -9.41 -19.12
CA ALA A 120 -3.71 -9.83 -18.02
C ALA A 120 -4.97 -10.55 -18.53
N THR A 121 -5.27 -11.70 -17.95
CA THR A 121 -6.38 -12.57 -18.42
C THR A 121 -7.56 -12.55 -17.50
N HIS A 122 -7.36 -12.58 -16.19
CA HIS A 122 -8.46 -12.66 -15.23
C HIS A 122 -8.10 -12.09 -13.85
N ILE A 123 -9.13 -11.85 -13.05
CA ILE A 123 -9.06 -11.44 -11.66
C ILE A 123 -9.69 -12.51 -10.80
N ARG A 124 -9.01 -12.86 -9.71
CA ARG A 124 -9.57 -13.65 -8.61
C ARG A 124 -9.61 -12.80 -7.35
N HIS A 125 -10.61 -13.04 -6.52
CA HIS A 125 -10.65 -12.44 -5.19
C HIS A 125 -11.09 -13.46 -4.14
N ALA A 126 -10.70 -13.20 -2.90
CA ALA A 126 -11.00 -14.08 -1.77
C ALA A 126 -11.35 -13.25 -0.53
N GLU A 127 -12.24 -13.78 0.29
CA GLU A 127 -12.46 -13.31 1.65
C GLU A 127 -11.33 -13.81 2.55
N LEU A 128 -10.73 -12.93 3.34
CA LEU A 128 -9.73 -13.28 4.34
C LEU A 128 -10.40 -13.41 5.71
N LYS A 129 -10.35 -14.59 6.30
CA LYS A 129 -10.85 -14.84 7.65
C LYS A 129 -9.68 -14.95 8.61
N PHE A 130 -9.75 -14.19 9.68
CA PHE A 130 -8.72 -14.16 10.71
C PHE A 130 -9.23 -14.96 11.91
N THR A 131 -8.47 -15.97 12.34
CA THR A 131 -8.74 -16.74 13.55
C THR A 131 -7.55 -16.58 14.48
N VAL A 132 -7.80 -16.20 15.72
CA VAL A 132 -6.76 -16.12 16.75
C VAL A 132 -6.75 -17.44 17.52
N GLU A 133 -5.63 -18.14 17.50
CA GLU A 133 -5.39 -19.36 18.29
C GLU A 133 -4.35 -19.11 19.37
N GLY A 134 -4.53 -19.71 20.55
CA GLY A 134 -3.67 -19.55 21.70
C GLY A 134 -4.19 -18.53 22.71
N GLU A 135 -3.55 -18.49 23.88
CA GLU A 135 -3.88 -17.58 24.99
C GLU A 135 -2.62 -16.79 25.41
N GLY A 136 -2.81 -15.57 25.91
CA GLY A 136 -1.74 -14.70 26.40
C GLY A 136 -0.75 -14.26 25.34
N GLU A 137 0.55 -14.40 25.61
CA GLU A 137 1.65 -13.95 24.73
C GLU A 137 1.93 -14.92 23.56
N GLU A 138 1.32 -16.09 23.53
CA GLU A 138 1.49 -17.10 22.47
C GLU A 138 0.33 -17.10 21.46
N GLN A 139 -0.35 -15.98 21.28
CA GLN A 139 -1.41 -15.86 20.28
C GLN A 139 -0.85 -15.89 18.86
N THR A 140 -1.40 -16.78 18.04
CA THR A 140 -1.10 -16.85 16.60
C THR A 140 -2.33 -16.47 15.81
N VAL A 141 -2.17 -15.57 14.84
CA VAL A 141 -3.24 -15.19 13.90
C VAL A 141 -3.14 -16.10 12.67
N LEU A 142 -4.13 -16.94 12.49
CA LEU A 142 -4.30 -17.73 11.27
C LEU A 142 -5.15 -16.96 10.27
N ILE A 143 -4.72 -16.98 9.01
CA ILE A 143 -5.45 -16.35 7.90
C ILE A 143 -5.95 -17.46 6.98
N ASP A 144 -7.26 -17.67 6.96
CA ASP A 144 -7.93 -18.54 6.00
C ASP A 144 -8.37 -17.72 4.78
N THR A 145 -8.06 -18.23 3.59
CA THR A 145 -8.33 -17.56 2.31
C THR A 145 -9.45 -18.30 1.57
N VAL A 146 -10.64 -17.71 1.59
CA VAL A 146 -11.84 -18.29 0.94
C VAL A 146 -12.03 -17.66 -0.43
N TRP A 147 -11.57 -18.36 -1.47
CA TRP A 147 -11.69 -17.90 -2.87
C TRP A 147 -13.12 -17.87 -3.36
N VAL A 148 -13.48 -16.82 -4.07
CA VAL A 148 -14.75 -16.70 -4.79
C VAL A 148 -14.57 -17.26 -6.19
N GLU A 149 -15.41 -18.23 -6.55
CA GLU A 149 -15.38 -18.87 -7.85
C GLU A 149 -16.69 -18.63 -8.62
N PRO A 150 -16.66 -18.54 -9.96
CA PRO A 150 -15.46 -18.61 -10.79
C PRO A 150 -14.65 -17.31 -10.79
N ALA A 151 -13.39 -17.38 -11.20
CA ALA A 151 -12.58 -16.20 -11.50
C ALA A 151 -13.25 -15.34 -12.57
N HIS A 152 -13.10 -14.00 -12.46
CA HIS A 152 -13.60 -13.09 -13.50
C HIS A 152 -12.64 -13.01 -14.69
N GLU A 153 -13.09 -13.44 -15.86
CA GLU A 153 -12.38 -13.29 -17.13
C GLU A 153 -12.43 -11.84 -17.60
N LEU A 154 -11.25 -11.21 -17.78
CA LEU A 154 -11.17 -9.81 -18.20
C LEU A 154 -11.60 -9.65 -19.67
N THR A 155 -12.57 -8.79 -19.89
CA THR A 155 -12.98 -8.36 -21.23
C THR A 155 -11.92 -7.48 -21.89
N ALA A 156 -12.01 -7.32 -23.23
CA ALA A 156 -11.11 -6.43 -23.97
C ALA A 156 -11.20 -4.98 -23.47
N THR A 157 -12.40 -4.54 -23.10
CA THR A 157 -12.64 -3.19 -22.56
C THR A 157 -11.98 -2.99 -21.21
N GLU A 158 -12.10 -3.95 -20.29
CA GLU A 158 -11.47 -3.87 -18.97
C GLU A 158 -9.94 -3.88 -19.05
N LYS A 159 -9.38 -4.71 -19.92
CA LYS A 159 -7.92 -4.75 -20.20
C LYS A 159 -7.41 -3.41 -20.74
N GLN A 160 -8.18 -2.77 -21.61
CA GLN A 160 -7.82 -1.48 -22.18
C GLN A 160 -7.97 -0.34 -21.17
N ALA A 161 -9.04 -0.38 -20.37
CA ALA A 161 -9.31 0.63 -19.35
C ALA A 161 -8.42 0.46 -18.12
N GLY A 162 -7.90 -0.75 -17.87
CA GLY A 162 -7.13 -1.07 -16.66
C GLY A 162 -7.97 -0.97 -15.39
N THR A 163 -9.25 -1.33 -15.47
CA THR A 163 -10.18 -1.25 -14.33
C THR A 163 -11.23 -2.35 -14.34
N TYR A 164 -11.61 -2.79 -13.16
CA TYR A 164 -12.71 -3.73 -12.92
C TYR A 164 -13.37 -3.46 -11.57
N SER A 165 -14.69 -3.63 -11.48
CA SER A 165 -15.46 -3.44 -10.25
C SER A 165 -15.96 -4.78 -9.72
N ILE A 166 -15.41 -5.21 -8.59
CA ILE A 166 -15.95 -6.33 -7.83
C ILE A 166 -17.24 -5.86 -7.13
N LYS A 167 -18.27 -6.69 -7.17
CA LYS A 167 -19.58 -6.43 -6.53
C LYS A 167 -19.92 -7.50 -5.51
N ASP A 168 -20.97 -7.25 -4.74
CA ASP A 168 -21.56 -8.20 -3.80
C ASP A 168 -20.59 -8.67 -2.69
N LEU A 169 -19.63 -7.82 -2.33
CA LEU A 169 -18.78 -8.05 -1.19
C LEU A 169 -19.51 -7.76 0.13
N LYS A 170 -19.10 -8.43 1.19
CA LYS A 170 -19.59 -8.15 2.55
C LYS A 170 -18.95 -6.87 3.08
N ALA A 171 -19.73 -6.05 3.78
CA ALA A 171 -19.24 -4.85 4.45
C ALA A 171 -18.27 -5.20 5.59
N GLY A 172 -17.27 -4.31 5.84
CA GLY A 172 -16.33 -4.46 6.94
C GLY A 172 -15.49 -5.75 6.89
N THR A 173 -15.25 -6.28 5.70
CA THR A 173 -14.63 -7.58 5.49
C THR A 173 -13.32 -7.44 4.72
N ASN A 174 -12.29 -8.15 5.16
CA ASN A 174 -10.99 -8.17 4.49
C ASN A 174 -11.03 -9.07 3.25
N TYR A 175 -10.49 -8.57 2.16
CA TYR A 175 -10.38 -9.26 0.89
C TYR A 175 -8.96 -9.22 0.33
N LEU A 176 -8.68 -10.22 -0.50
CA LEU A 176 -7.46 -10.32 -1.30
C LEU A 176 -7.86 -10.38 -2.77
N ALA A 177 -7.29 -9.54 -3.61
CA ALA A 177 -7.47 -9.61 -5.06
C ALA A 177 -6.15 -9.99 -5.74
N TYR A 178 -6.24 -10.85 -6.75
CA TYR A 178 -5.16 -11.21 -7.65
C TYR A 178 -5.53 -10.81 -9.08
N ILE A 179 -4.55 -10.28 -9.81
CA ILE A 179 -4.62 -10.12 -11.26
C ILE A 179 -3.59 -11.06 -11.89
N LEU A 180 -4.00 -11.85 -12.87
CA LEU A 180 -3.22 -12.95 -13.41
C LEU A 180 -3.13 -12.89 -14.95
N ASN A 181 -2.07 -13.51 -15.49
CA ASN A 181 -1.95 -13.90 -16.90
C ASN A 181 -1.84 -15.44 -16.94
N GLY A 182 -2.93 -16.12 -17.29
CA GLY A 182 -3.03 -17.56 -17.04
C GLY A 182 -2.80 -17.84 -15.56
N ASP A 183 -1.85 -18.68 -15.22
CA ASP A 183 -1.49 -19.00 -13.84
C ASP A 183 -0.43 -18.07 -13.23
N VAL A 184 0.08 -17.10 -14.01
CA VAL A 184 1.14 -16.21 -13.55
C VAL A 184 0.56 -15.00 -12.82
N LEU A 185 0.91 -14.84 -11.55
CA LEU A 185 0.51 -13.69 -10.74
C LEU A 185 1.18 -12.41 -11.25
N ARG A 186 0.36 -11.40 -11.58
CA ARG A 186 0.78 -10.09 -12.06
C ARG A 186 0.59 -8.98 -11.02
N GLY A 187 -0.13 -9.26 -9.97
CA GLY A 187 -0.34 -8.37 -8.86
C GLY A 187 -1.27 -8.95 -7.81
N LYS A 188 -1.05 -8.56 -6.56
CA LYS A 188 -1.90 -8.91 -5.42
C LYS A 188 -2.18 -7.65 -4.60
N TYR A 189 -3.38 -7.53 -4.07
CA TYR A 189 -3.77 -6.41 -3.23
C TYR A 189 -4.74 -6.87 -2.14
N ARG A 190 -4.44 -6.52 -0.89
CA ARG A 190 -5.36 -6.72 0.24
C ARG A 190 -6.12 -5.43 0.48
N PHE A 191 -7.41 -5.53 0.72
CA PHE A 191 -8.25 -4.38 1.03
C PHE A 191 -9.35 -4.76 2.01
N LEU A 192 -9.85 -3.76 2.73
CA LEU A 192 -10.98 -3.88 3.63
C LEU A 192 -12.18 -3.14 3.00
N THR A 193 -13.30 -3.83 2.84
CA THR A 193 -14.55 -3.15 2.44
C THR A 193 -15.01 -2.21 3.54
N LEU A 194 -15.74 -1.15 3.17
CA LEU A 194 -16.31 -0.25 4.15
C LEU A 194 -17.22 -1.02 5.09
N GLY A 195 -17.20 -0.65 6.37
CA GLY A 195 -18.21 -1.11 7.32
C GLY A 195 -19.61 -0.62 6.91
N SER A 196 -20.65 -1.30 7.34
CA SER A 196 -21.99 -0.72 7.34
C SER A 196 -21.97 0.54 8.21
N SER A 197 -22.74 1.56 7.81
CA SER A 197 -22.89 2.79 8.60
C SER A 197 -23.19 2.45 10.06
N VAL A 198 -22.45 3.10 10.96
CA VAL A 198 -22.64 2.89 12.40
C VAL A 198 -23.39 4.09 12.98
N GLY A 199 -24.52 3.84 13.62
CA GLY A 199 -25.35 4.88 14.20
C GLY A 199 -26.16 5.67 13.18
N GLU A 200 -26.49 6.92 13.49
CA GLU A 200 -27.18 7.84 12.58
C GLU A 200 -26.28 8.19 11.38
N THR A 201 -26.84 8.04 10.19
CA THR A 201 -26.13 8.42 8.95
C THR A 201 -26.68 9.72 8.40
N ILE A 202 -25.82 10.69 8.18
CA ILE A 202 -26.12 12.02 7.65
C ILE A 202 -25.39 12.16 6.32
N ASP A 203 -26.15 12.31 5.23
CA ASP A 203 -25.59 12.61 3.90
C ASP A 203 -25.19 14.08 3.86
N VAL A 204 -23.90 14.35 3.75
CA VAL A 204 -23.35 15.71 3.72
C VAL A 204 -23.38 16.23 2.28
N GLN A 205 -23.94 17.43 2.11
CA GLN A 205 -23.93 18.13 0.84
C GLN A 205 -22.81 19.17 0.78
N SER A 206 -22.36 19.49 -0.42
CA SER A 206 -21.37 20.56 -0.61
C SER A 206 -21.97 21.89 -0.13
N GLY A 207 -21.27 22.56 0.80
CA GLY A 207 -21.72 23.81 1.42
C GLY A 207 -22.50 23.66 2.74
N ASP A 208 -22.74 22.43 3.20
CA ASP A 208 -23.33 22.20 4.53
C ASP A 208 -22.40 22.70 5.64
N ASP A 209 -23.00 23.19 6.72
CA ASP A 209 -22.28 23.45 7.97
C ASP A 209 -22.13 22.14 8.77
N ILE A 210 -20.96 21.53 8.68
CA ILE A 210 -20.67 20.26 9.34
C ILE A 210 -20.87 20.34 10.87
N ASN A 211 -20.57 21.49 11.50
CA ASN A 211 -20.72 21.68 12.93
C ASN A 211 -22.20 21.72 13.34
N ALA A 212 -23.05 22.36 12.52
CA ALA A 212 -24.48 22.33 12.71
C ALA A 212 -25.07 20.92 12.55
N LEU A 213 -24.63 20.16 11.55
CA LEU A 213 -25.03 18.77 11.37
C LEU A 213 -24.66 17.90 12.59
N LEU A 214 -23.45 18.00 13.08
CA LEU A 214 -22.99 17.25 14.26
C LEU A 214 -23.72 17.68 15.54
N ALA A 215 -23.98 18.98 15.71
CA ALA A 215 -24.69 19.49 16.88
C ALA A 215 -26.16 19.04 16.93
N SER A 216 -26.80 18.87 15.78
CA SER A 216 -28.19 18.41 15.65
C SER A 216 -28.34 16.90 15.66
N ALA A 217 -27.25 16.16 15.56
CA ALA A 217 -27.30 14.70 15.56
C ALA A 217 -27.79 14.13 16.89
N PRO A 218 -28.48 12.97 16.89
CA PRO A 218 -28.89 12.33 18.12
C PRO A 218 -27.69 11.89 18.97
N VAL A 219 -27.93 11.65 20.24
CA VAL A 219 -26.88 11.15 21.15
C VAL A 219 -26.50 9.73 20.74
N GLY A 220 -25.26 9.53 20.31
CA GLY A 220 -24.77 8.21 19.89
C GLY A 220 -23.67 8.27 18.84
N PRO A 221 -23.41 7.14 18.19
CA PRO A 221 -22.56 7.09 17.02
C PRO A 221 -23.17 7.83 15.82
N VAL A 222 -22.34 8.55 15.06
CA VAL A 222 -22.75 9.32 13.88
C VAL A 222 -21.82 8.96 12.71
N THR A 223 -22.42 8.70 11.55
CA THR A 223 -21.72 8.56 10.27
C THR A 223 -22.05 9.78 9.39
N LEU A 224 -21.05 10.53 9.00
CA LEU A 224 -21.15 11.55 7.95
C LEU A 224 -20.74 10.90 6.62
N ALA A 225 -21.67 10.86 5.68
CA ALA A 225 -21.46 10.24 4.36
C ALA A 225 -21.19 11.32 3.31
N PHE A 226 -20.06 11.18 2.61
CA PHE A 226 -19.58 12.11 1.58
C PHE A 226 -19.61 11.42 0.22
N LYS A 227 -20.05 12.13 -0.81
CA LYS A 227 -20.17 11.60 -2.16
C LYS A 227 -18.86 11.76 -2.93
N GLY A 228 -18.37 10.68 -3.52
CA GLY A 228 -17.17 10.64 -4.34
C GLY A 228 -17.24 11.56 -5.55
N GLY A 229 -16.10 12.16 -5.90
CA GLY A 229 -15.99 13.14 -6.95
C GLY A 229 -16.50 14.55 -6.59
N GLU A 230 -17.02 14.75 -5.39
CA GLU A 230 -17.40 16.06 -4.88
C GLU A 230 -16.33 16.62 -3.93
N SER A 231 -16.29 17.96 -3.82
CA SER A 231 -15.38 18.67 -2.94
C SER A 231 -16.16 19.36 -1.81
N TYR A 232 -15.63 19.23 -0.61
CA TYR A 232 -16.19 19.78 0.62
C TYR A 232 -15.13 20.63 1.30
N THR A 233 -15.50 21.81 1.76
CA THR A 233 -14.58 22.72 2.45
C THR A 233 -15.16 23.08 3.81
N PHE A 234 -14.43 22.73 4.86
CA PHE A 234 -14.78 23.02 6.23
C PHE A 234 -13.66 23.84 6.87
N GLY A 235 -13.99 24.69 7.83
CA GLY A 235 -13.00 25.27 8.72
C GLY A 235 -12.61 24.26 9.83
N GLU A 236 -12.66 24.70 11.07
CA GLU A 236 -12.51 23.82 12.21
C GLU A 236 -13.75 22.92 12.37
N ILE A 237 -13.52 21.60 12.44
CA ILE A 237 -14.57 20.62 12.73
C ILE A 237 -14.59 20.40 14.25
N THR A 238 -15.65 20.80 14.90
CA THR A 238 -15.83 20.63 16.36
C THR A 238 -16.81 19.50 16.63
N VAL A 239 -16.33 18.41 17.22
CA VAL A 239 -17.16 17.25 17.56
C VAL A 239 -17.80 17.46 18.94
N PRO A 240 -19.14 17.59 19.01
CA PRO A 240 -19.85 17.87 20.23
C PRO A 240 -20.07 16.63 21.12
N ALA A 241 -20.44 16.84 22.38
CA ALA A 241 -20.57 15.78 23.38
C ALA A 241 -21.69 14.75 23.12
N ASN A 242 -22.69 15.09 22.29
CA ASN A 242 -23.74 14.14 21.86
C ASN A 242 -23.19 13.04 20.92
N VAL A 243 -22.15 13.34 20.15
CA VAL A 243 -21.49 12.35 19.29
C VAL A 243 -20.60 11.45 20.13
N LYS A 244 -20.88 10.15 20.18
CA LYS A 244 -20.13 9.16 20.98
C LYS A 244 -19.08 8.39 20.18
N ALA A 245 -19.27 8.32 18.87
CA ALA A 245 -18.28 7.87 17.90
C ALA A 245 -18.56 8.58 16.57
N LEU A 246 -17.53 8.97 15.84
CA LEU A 246 -17.64 9.67 14.57
C LEU A 246 -17.00 8.87 13.44
N TYR A 247 -17.77 8.66 12.39
CA TYR A 247 -17.35 8.01 11.15
C TYR A 247 -17.47 9.00 9.99
N MET A 248 -16.36 9.36 9.40
CA MET A 248 -16.26 10.19 8.19
C MET A 248 -16.13 9.23 7.01
N ALA A 249 -17.21 8.95 6.29
CA ALA A 249 -17.25 7.88 5.29
C ALA A 249 -17.41 8.42 3.86
N GLY A 250 -16.43 8.17 3.01
CA GLY A 250 -16.48 8.50 1.59
C GLY A 250 -17.16 7.39 0.79
N ASN A 251 -18.22 7.73 0.06
CA ASN A 251 -18.84 6.87 -0.93
C ASN A 251 -18.09 7.06 -2.27
N VAL A 252 -17.27 6.10 -2.64
CA VAL A 252 -16.47 6.19 -3.86
C VAL A 252 -17.37 6.05 -5.10
N ILE A 253 -17.28 7.00 -6.03
CA ILE A 253 -18.03 6.99 -7.29
C ILE A 253 -17.04 7.04 -8.46
N ASP A 254 -17.15 6.10 -9.38
CA ASP A 254 -16.25 5.98 -10.54
C ASP A 254 -14.76 6.00 -10.18
N GLY A 255 -14.42 5.43 -9.00
CA GLY A 255 -13.08 5.39 -8.46
C GLY A 255 -12.57 6.72 -7.90
N GLN A 256 -13.45 7.72 -7.73
CA GLN A 256 -13.10 9.01 -7.16
C GLN A 256 -13.50 9.07 -5.69
N LEU A 257 -12.56 9.49 -4.86
CA LEU A 257 -12.80 9.81 -3.45
C LEU A 257 -13.51 11.16 -3.33
N PRO A 258 -14.31 11.40 -2.28
CA PRO A 258 -14.69 12.75 -1.91
C PRO A 258 -13.45 13.50 -1.40
N GLN A 259 -13.29 14.75 -1.81
CA GLN A 259 -12.20 15.61 -1.36
C GLN A 259 -12.68 16.50 -0.22
N LEU A 260 -12.05 16.37 0.95
CA LEU A 260 -12.36 17.18 2.13
C LEU A 260 -11.18 18.08 2.46
N THR A 261 -11.40 19.40 2.41
CA THR A 261 -10.46 20.40 2.89
C THR A 261 -10.91 20.90 4.26
N ALA A 262 -10.06 20.80 5.28
CA ALA A 262 -10.38 21.24 6.63
C ALA A 262 -9.15 21.83 7.34
N THR A 263 -9.40 22.73 8.30
CA THR A 263 -8.35 23.33 9.12
C THR A 263 -7.84 22.34 10.17
N LYS A 264 -8.72 21.80 10.98
CA LYS A 264 -8.45 20.84 12.06
C LYS A 264 -9.73 20.20 12.58
N MET A 265 -9.57 19.16 13.38
CA MET A 265 -10.66 18.55 14.14
C MET A 265 -10.41 18.67 15.65
N THR A 266 -11.42 19.15 16.36
CA THR A 266 -11.41 19.31 17.82
C THR A 266 -12.58 18.58 18.47
N PHE A 267 -12.50 18.35 19.77
CA PHE A 267 -13.46 17.55 20.52
C PHE A 267 -13.86 18.24 21.82
N THR A 268 -15.16 18.33 22.09
CA THR A 268 -15.65 18.94 23.31
C THR A 268 -15.84 17.94 24.46
N ALA A 269 -15.79 16.64 24.16
CA ALA A 269 -15.94 15.56 25.13
C ALA A 269 -15.17 14.32 24.70
N PRO A 270 -14.96 13.34 25.59
CA PRO A 270 -14.38 12.04 25.23
C PRO A 270 -15.21 11.31 24.18
N LEU A 271 -14.53 10.71 23.20
CA LEU A 271 -15.12 9.91 22.15
C LEU A 271 -14.66 8.45 22.22
N GLY A 272 -15.53 7.53 21.78
CA GLY A 272 -15.17 6.13 21.63
C GLY A 272 -14.26 5.90 20.41
N THR A 273 -14.67 6.41 19.25
CA THR A 273 -13.96 6.18 17.99
C THR A 273 -14.07 7.40 17.08
N VAL A 274 -12.97 7.71 16.39
CA VAL A 274 -12.95 8.60 15.22
C VAL A 274 -12.36 7.81 14.06
N LYS A 275 -13.13 7.66 12.96
CA LYS A 275 -12.70 6.92 11.79
C LYS A 275 -12.91 7.74 10.53
N TRP A 276 -11.85 7.84 9.74
CA TRP A 276 -11.85 8.41 8.39
C TRP A 276 -11.72 7.27 7.39
N GLN A 277 -12.59 7.24 6.40
CA GLN A 277 -12.64 6.11 5.48
C GLN A 277 -12.89 6.58 4.05
N ASN A 278 -11.99 6.21 3.14
CA ASN A 278 -12.03 6.54 1.70
C ASN A 278 -12.26 8.03 1.41
N ILE A 279 -11.43 8.86 1.99
CA ILE A 279 -11.49 10.32 1.86
C ILE A 279 -10.14 10.84 1.39
N ASP A 280 -10.16 11.76 0.44
CA ASP A 280 -9.03 12.62 0.10
C ASP A 280 -9.04 13.82 1.04
N LEU A 281 -8.26 13.73 2.14
CA LEU A 281 -8.19 14.71 3.20
C LEU A 281 -7.03 15.68 2.96
N ILE A 282 -7.34 16.95 2.79
CA ILE A 282 -6.38 18.02 2.57
C ILE A 282 -6.50 19.02 3.71
N SER A 283 -5.38 19.36 4.39
CA SER A 283 -5.37 20.47 5.31
C SER A 283 -5.28 21.80 4.56
N ASP A 284 -6.00 22.82 5.01
CA ASP A 284 -5.89 24.19 4.48
C ASP A 284 -4.62 24.93 4.95
N GLY A 285 -3.78 24.25 5.75
CA GLY A 285 -2.51 24.78 6.25
C GLY A 285 -2.63 25.82 7.37
N GLN A 286 -3.83 26.18 7.81
CA GLN A 286 -4.04 27.20 8.85
C GLN A 286 -3.75 26.65 10.25
N SER A 287 -3.82 25.35 10.47
CA SER A 287 -3.47 24.69 11.74
C SER A 287 -2.20 23.88 11.60
N GLN A 288 -1.40 23.84 12.67
CA GLN A 288 -0.18 23.03 12.72
C GLN A 288 -0.48 21.53 12.88
N PHE A 289 -1.60 21.19 13.49
CA PHE A 289 -2.01 19.81 13.78
C PHE A 289 -3.43 19.60 13.28
N PHE A 290 -3.66 18.46 12.61
CA PHE A 290 -5.00 18.17 12.11
C PHE A 290 -5.92 17.66 13.23
N ILE A 291 -5.46 16.69 14.03
CA ILE A 291 -6.14 16.23 15.24
C ILE A 291 -5.27 16.58 16.45
N GLU A 292 -5.77 17.41 17.32
CA GLU A 292 -5.11 17.70 18.60
C GLU A 292 -6.00 17.22 19.76
N ILE A 293 -5.45 16.30 20.57
CA ILE A 293 -6.13 15.73 21.72
C ILE A 293 -5.51 16.28 22.98
N GLY A 294 -6.30 17.04 23.69
CA GLY A 294 -5.94 17.69 24.94
C GLY A 294 -6.69 17.10 26.14
N ASN A 295 -6.76 17.88 27.22
CA ASN A 295 -7.32 17.49 28.50
C ASN A 295 -8.65 16.73 28.37
N THR A 296 -8.81 15.65 29.10
CA THR A 296 -10.04 14.85 29.25
C THR A 296 -10.54 14.08 28.00
N ASN A 297 -9.87 14.19 26.87
CA ASN A 297 -10.29 13.47 25.67
C ASN A 297 -9.69 12.06 25.68
N CYS A 298 -10.54 11.07 25.84
CA CYS A 298 -10.18 9.65 25.77
C CYS A 298 -10.82 9.03 24.52
N PHE A 299 -10.08 8.15 23.84
CA PHE A 299 -10.54 7.51 22.62
C PHE A 299 -10.30 6.01 22.68
N SER A 300 -11.24 5.24 22.18
CA SER A 300 -10.99 3.85 21.88
C SER A 300 -10.03 3.73 20.70
N THR A 301 -10.34 4.40 19.60
CA THR A 301 -9.49 4.35 18.41
C THR A 301 -9.57 5.63 17.59
N ILE A 302 -8.46 5.93 16.89
CA ILE A 302 -8.41 6.87 15.79
C ILE A 302 -7.95 6.07 14.58
N ALA A 303 -8.73 6.06 13.50
CA ALA A 303 -8.43 5.26 12.33
C ALA A 303 -8.56 6.04 11.03
N PHE A 304 -7.61 5.82 10.12
CA PHE A 304 -7.65 6.26 8.73
C PHE A 304 -7.54 5.03 7.85
N GLU A 305 -8.53 4.79 7.02
CA GLU A 305 -8.60 3.61 6.13
C GLU A 305 -8.90 4.04 4.70
N GLY A 306 -8.07 3.63 3.74
CA GLY A 306 -8.27 3.94 2.33
C GLY A 306 -8.23 5.44 2.01
N CYS A 307 -7.58 6.26 2.84
CA CYS A 307 -7.54 7.71 2.71
C CYS A 307 -6.29 8.18 1.95
N HIS A 308 -6.45 9.29 1.24
CA HIS A 308 -5.33 10.15 0.89
C HIS A 308 -5.27 11.27 1.91
N ILE A 309 -4.11 11.58 2.47
CA ILE A 309 -3.92 12.59 3.52
C ILE A 309 -2.76 13.49 3.13
N SER A 310 -3.00 14.79 3.08
CA SER A 310 -1.95 15.71 2.60
C SER A 310 -2.01 17.11 3.22
N GLU A 311 -0.92 17.86 3.00
CA GLU A 311 -0.77 19.30 3.28
C GLU A 311 -0.91 19.67 4.76
N ILE A 312 -0.51 18.78 5.68
CA ILE A 312 -0.56 19.07 7.14
C ILE A 312 0.80 19.60 7.59
N PRO A 313 0.89 20.84 8.09
CA PRO A 313 2.17 21.51 8.35
C PRO A 313 3.06 20.81 9.37
N ARG A 314 2.49 20.23 10.46
CA ARG A 314 3.29 19.58 11.51
C ARG A 314 2.93 18.12 11.74
N SER A 315 1.73 17.82 12.30
CA SER A 315 1.40 16.42 12.60
C SER A 315 -0.06 16.10 12.32
N LEU A 316 -0.30 14.90 11.85
CA LEU A 316 -1.65 14.37 11.65
C LEU A 316 -2.38 14.25 13.00
N VAL A 317 -1.71 13.65 13.99
CA VAL A 317 -2.26 13.49 15.35
C VAL A 317 -1.26 14.00 16.38
N ARG A 318 -1.73 14.85 17.29
CA ARG A 318 -0.99 15.31 18.46
C ARG A 318 -1.69 14.90 19.75
N LEU A 319 -0.95 14.25 20.65
CA LEU A 319 -1.36 14.00 22.03
C LEU A 319 -0.64 14.98 22.96
N ASN A 320 -1.39 15.81 23.65
CA ASN A 320 -0.83 16.95 24.40
C ASN A 320 -1.31 17.07 25.85
N SER A 321 -1.76 15.98 26.46
CA SER A 321 -2.13 15.97 27.88
C SER A 321 -1.81 14.65 28.54
N GLY A 322 -1.31 14.70 29.78
CA GLY A 322 -1.05 13.51 30.60
C GLY A 322 -2.29 12.69 30.99
N ASP A 323 -3.49 13.20 30.70
CA ASP A 323 -4.76 12.50 30.99
C ASP A 323 -5.34 11.79 29.76
N VAL A 324 -4.70 11.92 28.59
CA VAL A 324 -5.16 11.30 27.34
C VAL A 324 -4.85 9.81 27.35
N GLU A 325 -5.88 9.00 27.17
CA GLU A 325 -5.80 7.55 26.98
C GLU A 325 -6.34 7.17 25.61
N ILE A 326 -5.55 6.44 24.81
CA ILE A 326 -5.94 5.95 23.47
C ILE A 326 -5.66 4.46 23.37
N ASN A 327 -6.65 3.67 22.96
CA ASN A 327 -6.48 2.24 22.74
C ASN A 327 -5.72 1.95 21.44
N GLY A 328 -5.95 2.73 20.38
CA GLY A 328 -5.23 2.53 19.13
C GLY A 328 -5.30 3.69 18.17
N ILE A 329 -4.24 3.84 17.38
CA ILE A 329 -4.20 4.66 16.18
C ILE A 329 -3.85 3.74 15.02
N THR A 330 -4.65 3.79 13.94
CA THR A 330 -4.45 2.95 12.76
C THR A 330 -4.41 3.82 11.50
N ILE A 331 -3.42 3.55 10.63
CA ILE A 331 -3.39 4.01 9.25
C ILE A 331 -3.30 2.76 8.38
N SER A 332 -4.32 2.48 7.59
CA SER A 332 -4.35 1.30 6.72
C SER A 332 -4.81 1.65 5.31
N ASN A 333 -4.14 1.07 4.30
CA ASN A 333 -4.45 1.31 2.89
C ASN A 333 -4.47 2.80 2.50
N CYS A 334 -3.62 3.63 3.10
CA CYS A 334 -3.57 5.08 2.93
C CYS A 334 -2.37 5.52 2.09
N ILE A 335 -2.52 6.70 1.48
CA ILE A 335 -1.41 7.49 0.92
C ILE A 335 -1.30 8.74 1.77
N VAL A 336 -0.15 8.92 2.44
CA VAL A 336 0.13 10.09 3.27
C VAL A 336 1.28 10.86 2.64
N LYS A 337 1.05 12.13 2.30
CA LYS A 337 2.00 12.93 1.55
C LYS A 337 2.02 14.38 2.04
N ASN A 338 3.21 15.04 1.99
CA ASN A 338 3.38 16.43 2.40
C ASN A 338 2.89 16.70 3.83
N VAL A 339 3.31 15.88 4.78
CA VAL A 339 2.94 16.02 6.19
C VAL A 339 4.20 16.20 7.03
N ALA A 340 4.12 17.09 8.03
CA ALA A 340 5.17 17.33 9.00
C ALA A 340 6.49 17.92 8.43
N LEU A 341 6.47 18.58 7.29
CA LEU A 341 7.66 19.16 6.63
C LEU A 341 8.36 20.25 7.45
N SER A 342 7.74 20.75 8.53
CA SER A 342 8.31 21.78 9.40
C SER A 342 9.12 21.24 10.59
N GLY A 343 9.63 20.00 10.52
CA GLY A 343 10.51 19.39 11.53
C GLY A 343 9.81 18.66 12.67
N TYR A 344 8.54 18.27 12.48
CA TYR A 344 7.78 17.42 13.37
C TYR A 344 7.50 16.08 12.71
N GLY A 345 7.16 15.05 13.51
CA GLY A 345 6.76 13.76 12.98
C GLY A 345 5.31 13.72 12.53
N LEU A 346 4.95 12.69 11.74
CA LEU A 346 3.56 12.39 11.39
C LEU A 346 2.68 12.33 12.65
N PHE A 347 3.23 11.79 13.74
CA PHE A 347 2.63 11.74 15.06
C PHE A 347 3.47 12.53 16.06
N ASN A 348 2.84 13.45 16.81
CA ASN A 348 3.46 14.16 17.92
C ASN A 348 2.81 13.73 19.24
N PHE A 349 3.49 12.83 19.93
CA PHE A 349 3.05 12.31 21.22
C PHE A 349 3.85 12.97 22.36
N GLY A 350 3.64 14.28 22.51
CA GLY A 350 4.36 15.05 23.51
C GLY A 350 3.99 14.68 24.95
N LYS A 351 2.72 14.37 25.19
CA LYS A 351 2.18 13.90 26.48
C LYS A 351 0.98 13.01 26.22
N ALA A 352 0.91 11.87 26.91
CA ALA A 352 -0.28 11.05 27.04
C ALA A 352 -0.16 10.19 28.29
N LYS A 353 -1.27 9.68 28.81
CA LYS A 353 -1.27 8.68 29.86
C LYS A 353 -0.97 7.30 29.27
N SER A 354 -1.62 6.97 28.16
CA SER A 354 -1.36 5.72 27.45
C SER A 354 -1.72 5.81 25.97
N LEU A 355 -0.95 5.13 25.13
CA LEU A 355 -1.28 4.73 23.77
C LEU A 355 -0.94 3.25 23.68
N LYS A 356 -1.96 2.37 23.56
CA LYS A 356 -1.75 0.94 23.63
C LYS A 356 -1.30 0.33 22.30
N LYS A 357 -1.75 0.89 21.15
CA LYS A 357 -1.45 0.33 19.84
C LYS A 357 -1.29 1.42 18.79
N LEU A 358 -0.25 1.30 17.96
CA LEU A 358 -0.09 2.09 16.74
C LEU A 358 0.14 1.11 15.58
N VAL A 359 -0.70 1.21 14.54
CA VAL A 359 -0.62 0.36 13.36
C VAL A 359 -0.51 1.24 12.11
N ILE A 360 0.48 0.93 11.27
CA ILE A 360 0.58 1.47 9.92
C ILE A 360 0.78 0.27 9.00
N GLU A 361 -0.17 0.02 8.13
CA GLU A 361 -0.13 -1.14 7.25
C GLU A 361 -0.63 -0.82 5.84
N ASN A 362 -0.08 -1.50 4.83
CA ASN A 362 -0.48 -1.37 3.42
C ASN A 362 -0.56 0.09 2.95
N SER A 363 0.28 0.97 3.48
CA SER A 363 0.21 2.41 3.27
C SER A 363 1.50 2.95 2.69
N THR A 364 1.37 4.01 1.88
CA THR A 364 2.51 4.75 1.34
C THR A 364 2.68 6.04 2.11
N LEU A 365 3.86 6.24 2.70
CA LEU A 365 4.25 7.48 3.37
C LEU A 365 5.36 8.14 2.55
N CYS A 366 5.12 9.34 2.05
CA CYS A 366 6.12 10.09 1.32
C CYS A 366 6.08 11.56 1.72
N GLU A 367 7.26 12.20 1.76
CA GLU A 367 7.37 13.61 2.16
C GLU A 367 6.69 13.87 3.52
N ILE A 368 7.06 13.06 4.54
CA ILE A 368 6.45 13.11 5.90
C ILE A 368 7.32 13.79 6.96
N GLY A 369 8.32 14.56 6.56
CA GLY A 369 9.26 15.21 7.47
C GLY A 369 10.39 14.27 7.91
N ASP A 370 11.15 14.69 8.93
CA ASP A 370 12.40 14.02 9.33
C ASP A 370 12.17 12.76 10.20
N GLN A 371 10.97 12.58 10.74
CA GLN A 371 10.66 11.49 11.65
C GLN A 371 9.19 11.06 11.58
N LEU A 372 8.96 9.78 11.81
CA LEU A 372 7.60 9.23 11.88
C LEU A 372 6.88 9.69 13.16
N MET A 373 7.56 9.68 14.28
CA MET A 373 7.00 10.00 15.61
C MET A 373 7.96 10.81 16.47
N ASP A 374 7.40 11.74 17.26
CA ASP A 374 8.02 12.35 18.43
C ASP A 374 7.30 11.85 19.68
N VAL A 375 7.91 10.89 20.39
CA VAL A 375 7.32 10.25 21.59
C VAL A 375 8.10 10.67 22.82
N ARG A 376 7.42 11.22 23.82
CA ARG A 376 8.03 11.69 25.09
C ARG A 376 7.48 11.00 26.33
N PHE A 377 6.81 9.85 26.16
CA PHE A 377 6.31 9.01 27.23
C PHE A 377 6.48 7.51 26.88
N VAL A 378 6.32 6.64 27.86
CA VAL A 378 6.41 5.19 27.63
C VAL A 378 5.13 4.70 26.98
N ILE A 379 5.25 3.99 25.85
CA ILE A 379 4.16 3.26 25.23
C ILE A 379 4.23 1.82 25.71
N ASP A 380 3.18 1.35 26.41
CA ASP A 380 3.22 0.09 27.13
C ASP A 380 3.23 -1.16 26.23
N GLU A 381 2.73 -1.08 24.99
CA GLU A 381 2.74 -2.19 24.04
C GLU A 381 3.04 -1.69 22.63
N TYR A 382 4.08 -2.24 21.98
CA TYR A 382 4.39 -2.00 20.58
C TYR A 382 4.06 -3.25 19.77
N ASN A 383 3.12 -3.11 18.85
CA ASN A 383 2.99 -4.06 17.76
C ASN A 383 3.19 -3.31 16.43
N TRP A 384 4.41 -3.40 15.90
CA TRP A 384 4.74 -2.88 14.58
C TRP A 384 4.50 -3.97 13.54
N TYR A 385 3.53 -3.78 12.69
CA TYR A 385 3.39 -4.55 11.46
C TYR A 385 3.69 -3.63 10.29
N ALA A 386 4.94 -3.65 9.81
CA ALA A 386 5.33 -3.03 8.55
C ALA A 386 5.55 -4.16 7.54
N GLU A 387 4.54 -4.58 6.80
CA GLU A 387 4.72 -5.34 5.57
C GLU A 387 4.81 -4.36 4.39
N GLY A 388 6.00 -4.28 3.79
CA GLY A 388 6.18 -3.70 2.46
C GLY A 388 6.50 -2.21 2.38
N ILE A 389 7.28 -1.65 3.32
CA ILE A 389 7.90 -0.33 3.12
C ILE A 389 9.28 -0.57 2.48
N PRO A 390 9.48 -0.28 1.18
CA PRO A 390 10.84 -0.10 0.69
C PRO A 390 11.34 1.23 1.22
N PHE A 391 12.27 1.18 2.18
CA PHE A 391 13.10 2.33 2.48
C PHE A 391 13.99 2.58 1.25
N GLY A 392 13.71 3.67 0.52
CA GLY A 392 14.54 4.17 -0.56
C GLY A 392 15.73 4.96 -0.04
#